data_6b2e428670f27c02454671f946e7c0ab
#
_entry.id   6b2e428670f27c02454671f946e7c0ab
#
_cell.length_a   1.000
_cell.length_b   1.000
_cell.length_c   1.000
_cell.angle_alpha   90.00
_cell.angle_beta   90.00
_cell.angle_gamma   90.00
#
_symmetry.space_group_name_H-M   'P 1'
#
loop_
_entity.id
_entity.type
_entity.pdbx_description
1 polymer ?
#
loop_
_entity_poly.entity_id
_entity_poly.type
_entity_poly.pdbx_seq_one_letter_code
_entity_poly.pdbx_strand_id
1 'polypeptide(L)'
;MEFSGGCVCGRTRYVLKSAPFALIDCHCIDCRRSAGAPYITWGSVPRKDLHVTKGELRKVAHANRIRCFAACCGTHLFFEDSKDSDTVDVTIASLDDPIPFAPQKAIWLEDKLPWVIIDESLPAFQETPKTSGT
;
A
#
# COMPACT_ATOMS: atom_id res chain seq x y z
N MET A 1 -1.48 -16.90 11.68
CA MET A 1 -0.28 -16.82 10.84
C MET A 1 0.19 -15.37 10.73
N GLU A 2 1.47 -15.14 10.74
CA GLU A 2 2.04 -13.80 10.67
C GLU A 2 2.76 -13.57 9.35
N PHE A 3 2.79 -12.33 8.91
CA PHE A 3 3.45 -11.91 7.68
C PHE A 3 4.37 -10.75 8.00
N SER A 4 5.64 -10.90 7.70
CA SER A 4 6.65 -9.88 8.03
C SER A 4 7.10 -9.10 6.80
N GLY A 5 7.55 -7.89 7.03
CA GLY A 5 8.11 -7.05 5.98
C GLY A 5 8.99 -5.96 6.55
N GLY A 6 9.48 -5.11 5.68
CA GLY A 6 10.34 -4.03 6.11
C GLY A 6 10.87 -3.17 4.98
N CYS A 7 11.75 -2.26 5.34
CA CYS A 7 12.33 -1.29 4.42
C CYS A 7 13.56 -1.82 3.70
N VAL A 8 14.02 -1.07 2.69
CA VAL A 8 15.15 -1.48 1.85
C VAL A 8 16.45 -1.63 2.63
N CYS A 9 16.69 -0.84 3.67
CA CYS A 9 17.91 -0.95 4.47
C CYS A 9 17.79 -1.98 5.60
N GLY A 10 16.58 -2.50 5.85
CA GLY A 10 16.35 -3.53 6.84
C GLY A 10 16.23 -3.06 8.30
N ARG A 11 16.40 -1.77 8.55
CA ARG A 11 16.36 -1.25 9.92
C ARG A 11 14.96 -0.97 10.44
N THR A 12 13.97 -0.89 9.57
CA THR A 12 12.56 -0.79 9.97
C THR A 12 11.87 -2.06 9.57
N ARG A 13 11.21 -2.70 10.54
CA ARG A 13 10.54 -3.99 10.34
C ARG A 13 9.14 -3.93 10.90
N TYR A 14 8.24 -4.69 10.29
CA TYR A 14 6.86 -4.80 10.77
C TYR A 14 6.34 -6.22 10.62
N VAL A 15 5.27 -6.50 11.36
CA VAL A 15 4.57 -7.78 11.32
C VAL A 15 3.08 -7.52 11.15
N LEU A 16 2.44 -8.27 10.26
CA LEU A 16 0.99 -8.31 10.11
C LEU A 16 0.49 -9.57 10.79
N LYS A 17 -0.49 -9.42 11.69
CA LYS A 17 -1.08 -10.56 12.42
C LYS A 17 -2.16 -11.26 11.62
N SER A 18 -2.59 -10.69 10.50
CA SER A 18 -3.56 -11.29 9.58
C SER A 18 -3.14 -11.01 8.15
N ALA A 19 -3.66 -11.81 7.22
CA ALA A 19 -3.34 -11.65 5.80
C ALA A 19 -3.92 -10.33 5.27
N PRO A 20 -3.16 -9.58 4.47
CA PRO A 20 -3.71 -8.40 3.81
C PRO A 20 -4.82 -8.79 2.84
N PHE A 21 -5.81 -7.92 2.71
CA PHE A 21 -6.98 -8.11 1.84
C PHE A 21 -7.17 -6.87 0.98
N ALA A 22 -8.19 -6.88 0.11
CA ALA A 22 -8.48 -5.78 -0.82
C ALA A 22 -7.22 -5.39 -1.61
N LEU A 23 -6.62 -6.38 -2.25
CA LEU A 23 -5.35 -6.23 -2.96
C LEU A 23 -5.58 -5.47 -4.26
N ILE A 24 -4.96 -4.31 -4.40
CA ILE A 24 -5.19 -3.42 -5.54
C ILE A 24 -3.89 -2.85 -6.09
N ASP A 25 -3.88 -2.56 -7.39
CA ASP A 25 -2.87 -1.70 -8.00
C ASP A 25 -3.47 -0.30 -8.15
N CYS A 26 -2.87 0.67 -7.50
CA CYS A 26 -3.32 2.05 -7.54
C CYS A 26 -2.41 2.89 -8.44
N HIS A 27 -3.00 3.42 -9.52
CA HIS A 27 -2.29 4.21 -10.53
C HIS A 27 -2.40 5.71 -10.30
N CYS A 28 -2.98 6.17 -9.19
CA CYS A 28 -3.20 7.59 -8.96
C CYS A 28 -1.88 8.37 -8.94
N ILE A 29 -1.99 9.66 -9.25
CA ILE A 29 -0.81 10.55 -9.28
C ILE A 29 -0.09 10.55 -7.94
N ASP A 30 -0.83 10.56 -6.83
CA ASP A 30 -0.22 10.60 -5.51
C ASP A 30 0.58 9.33 -5.20
N CYS A 31 0.06 8.16 -5.56
CA CYS A 31 0.78 6.90 -5.39
C CYS A 31 2.04 6.88 -6.25
N ARG A 32 1.92 7.29 -7.53
CA ARG A 32 3.08 7.33 -8.42
C ARG A 32 4.19 8.23 -7.87
N ARG A 33 3.82 9.43 -7.44
CA ARG A 33 4.81 10.40 -6.99
C ARG A 33 5.40 10.05 -5.63
N SER A 34 4.59 9.52 -4.72
CA SER A 34 5.09 9.15 -3.39
C SER A 34 6.10 7.99 -3.44
N ALA A 35 5.97 7.10 -4.41
CA ALA A 35 6.82 5.93 -4.54
C ALA A 35 7.87 6.06 -5.65
N GLY A 36 7.72 7.05 -6.55
CA GLY A 36 8.58 7.13 -7.73
C GLY A 36 8.41 5.90 -8.62
N ALA A 37 7.17 5.42 -8.76
CA ALA A 37 6.85 4.18 -9.47
C ALA A 37 5.59 4.37 -10.31
N PRO A 38 5.36 3.51 -11.31
CA PRO A 38 4.16 3.63 -12.16
C PRO A 38 2.85 3.42 -11.40
N TYR A 39 2.87 2.63 -10.34
CA TYR A 39 1.73 2.37 -9.45
C TYR A 39 2.26 1.73 -8.18
N ILE A 40 1.38 1.59 -7.19
CA ILE A 40 1.69 0.85 -5.95
C ILE A 40 0.65 -0.26 -5.79
N THR A 41 1.11 -1.46 -5.45
CA THR A 41 0.23 -2.55 -5.03
C THR A 41 0.01 -2.44 -3.53
N TRP A 42 -1.24 -2.25 -3.13
CA TRP A 42 -1.64 -2.09 -1.74
C TRP A 42 -2.44 -3.29 -1.27
N GLY A 43 -2.30 -3.62 0.01
CA GLY A 43 -3.23 -4.52 0.68
C GLY A 43 -3.64 -3.89 2.00
N SER A 44 -4.89 -4.11 2.40
CA SER A 44 -5.42 -3.56 3.66
C SER A 44 -5.27 -4.56 4.78
N VAL A 45 -4.98 -4.07 5.98
CA VAL A 45 -5.00 -4.88 7.20
C VAL A 45 -5.72 -4.09 8.29
N PRO A 46 -6.35 -4.78 9.26
CA PRO A 46 -6.84 -4.07 10.44
C PRO A 46 -5.69 -3.36 11.14
N ARG A 47 -5.91 -2.13 11.55
CA ARG A 47 -4.84 -1.36 12.23
C ARG A 47 -4.29 -2.10 13.43
N LYS A 48 -5.14 -2.80 14.19
CA LYS A 48 -4.72 -3.57 15.36
C LYS A 48 -3.75 -4.71 15.05
N ASP A 49 -3.73 -5.16 13.80
CA ASP A 49 -2.91 -6.30 13.38
C ASP A 49 -1.58 -5.88 12.75
N LEU A 50 -1.32 -4.58 12.62
CA LEU A 50 -0.04 -4.07 12.12
C LEU A 50 0.83 -3.61 13.28
N HIS A 51 2.00 -4.22 13.40
CA HIS A 51 2.95 -3.88 14.47
C HIS A 51 4.32 -3.58 13.88
N VAL A 52 4.82 -2.37 14.13
CA VAL A 52 6.20 -2.02 13.80
C VAL A 52 7.07 -2.59 14.92
N THR A 53 7.90 -3.55 14.57
CA THR A 53 8.70 -4.29 15.55
C THR A 53 10.11 -3.75 15.71
N LYS A 54 10.58 -2.94 14.77
CA LYS A 54 11.92 -2.37 14.77
C LYS A 54 11.91 -1.10 13.94
N GLY A 55 12.69 -0.09 14.36
CA GLY A 55 12.81 1.17 13.64
C GLY A 55 11.66 2.12 13.91
N GLU A 56 11.66 3.23 13.18
CA GLU A 56 10.68 4.30 13.34
C GLU A 56 10.08 4.69 12.00
N LEU A 57 8.83 5.16 12.04
CA LEU A 57 8.14 5.68 10.88
C LEU A 57 8.22 7.20 10.83
N ARG A 58 8.34 7.73 9.63
CA ARG A 58 8.07 9.12 9.34
C ARG A 58 6.72 9.22 8.70
N LYS A 59 5.78 9.90 9.37
CA LYS A 59 4.42 10.08 8.88
C LYS A 59 4.30 11.47 8.28
N VAL A 60 3.74 11.54 7.07
CA VAL A 60 3.56 12.80 6.35
C VAL A 60 2.10 12.91 5.94
N ALA A 61 1.44 13.99 6.37
CA ALA A 61 0.06 14.27 5.99
C ALA A 61 0.02 15.04 4.68
N HIS A 62 -0.85 14.61 3.77
CA HIS A 62 -1.12 15.29 2.52
C HIS A 62 -2.57 15.02 2.12
N ALA A 63 -3.33 16.07 1.79
CA ALA A 63 -4.74 15.96 1.39
C ALA A 63 -5.58 15.16 2.40
N ASN A 64 -5.34 15.37 3.69
CA ASN A 64 -6.00 14.69 4.81
C ASN A 64 -5.72 13.19 4.90
N ARG A 65 -4.73 12.72 4.16
CA ARG A 65 -4.27 11.33 4.23
C ARG A 65 -2.85 11.30 4.76
N ILE A 66 -2.46 10.14 5.30
CA ILE A 66 -1.16 9.98 5.93
C ILE A 66 -0.37 8.90 5.20
N ARG A 67 0.83 9.25 4.76
CA ARG A 67 1.77 8.29 4.18
C ARG A 67 2.89 8.05 5.16
N CYS A 68 3.23 6.78 5.35
CA CYS A 68 4.21 6.37 6.35
C CYS A 68 5.43 5.79 5.65
N PHE A 69 6.58 6.37 5.98
CA PHE A 69 7.87 6.00 5.39
C PHE A 69 8.79 5.50 6.50
N ALA A 70 9.70 4.59 6.17
CA ALA A 70 10.76 4.23 7.10
C ALA A 70 11.66 5.44 7.31
N ALA A 71 11.82 5.87 8.57
CA ALA A 71 12.65 7.05 8.88
C ALA A 71 14.10 6.86 8.49
N CYS A 72 14.60 5.62 8.50
CA CYS A 72 16.00 5.32 8.24
C CYS A 72 16.41 5.42 6.78
N CYS A 73 15.49 5.17 5.83
CA CYS A 73 15.84 5.09 4.40
C CYS A 73 14.77 5.60 3.47
N GLY A 74 13.61 6.01 3.97
CA GLY A 74 12.56 6.60 3.16
C GLY A 74 11.68 5.61 2.41
N THR A 75 11.79 4.31 2.65
CA THR A 75 10.91 3.33 2.00
C THR A 75 9.45 3.62 2.34
N HIS A 76 8.58 3.68 1.33
CA HIS A 76 7.14 3.88 1.52
C HIS A 76 6.52 2.57 1.97
N LEU A 77 6.03 2.54 3.20
CA LEU A 77 5.54 1.29 3.81
C LEU A 77 4.02 1.25 3.95
N PHE A 78 3.39 2.33 4.46
CA PHE A 78 1.97 2.31 4.78
C PHE A 78 1.24 3.56 4.31
N PHE A 79 -0.08 3.43 4.22
CA PHE A 79 -0.97 4.52 3.89
C PHE A 79 -2.18 4.45 4.81
N GLU A 80 -2.55 5.58 5.42
CA GLU A 80 -3.73 5.70 6.27
C GLU A 80 -4.68 6.69 5.61
N ASP A 81 -5.90 6.25 5.34
CA ASP A 81 -6.92 7.11 4.75
C ASP A 81 -7.29 8.23 5.72
N SER A 82 -7.24 7.96 7.02
CA SER A 82 -7.28 8.95 8.09
C SER A 82 -6.58 8.39 9.33
N LYS A 83 -6.24 9.27 10.27
CA LYS A 83 -5.60 8.82 11.53
C LYS A 83 -6.50 7.90 12.37
N ASP A 84 -7.81 7.92 12.11
CA ASP A 84 -8.80 7.15 12.86
C ASP A 84 -9.32 5.95 12.08
N SER A 85 -8.80 5.67 10.89
CA SER A 85 -9.19 4.51 10.09
C SER A 85 -8.97 3.20 10.83
N ASP A 86 -9.93 2.28 10.73
CA ASP A 86 -9.80 0.94 11.31
C ASP A 86 -8.80 0.08 10.54
N THR A 87 -8.49 0.46 9.30
CA THR A 87 -7.55 -0.26 8.45
C THR A 87 -6.38 0.62 8.07
N VAL A 88 -5.27 -0.02 7.75
CA VAL A 88 -4.07 0.61 7.20
C VAL A 88 -3.70 -0.17 5.94
N ASP A 89 -3.30 0.54 4.90
CA ASP A 89 -2.82 -0.10 3.69
C ASP A 89 -1.31 -0.30 3.76
N VAL A 90 -0.87 -1.46 3.30
CA VAL A 90 0.54 -1.85 3.31
C VAL A 90 1.01 -2.00 1.87
N THR A 91 2.20 -1.51 1.57
CA THR A 91 2.82 -1.77 0.27
C THR A 91 3.16 -3.26 0.19
N ILE A 92 2.48 -3.97 -0.70
CA ILE A 92 2.64 -5.43 -0.79
C ILE A 92 4.08 -5.81 -1.11
N ALA A 93 4.75 -5.03 -1.97
CA ALA A 93 6.13 -5.34 -2.36
C ALA A 93 7.14 -5.18 -1.22
N SER A 94 6.76 -4.54 -0.09
CA SER A 94 7.64 -4.46 1.08
C SER A 94 7.54 -5.68 1.99
N LEU A 95 6.60 -6.59 1.74
CA LEU A 95 6.55 -7.87 2.46
C LEU A 95 7.74 -8.75 2.07
N ASP A 96 8.19 -9.56 3.02
CA ASP A 96 9.28 -10.53 2.76
C ASP A 96 8.85 -11.56 1.72
N ASP A 97 7.57 -11.96 1.74
CA ASP A 97 6.99 -12.85 0.74
C ASP A 97 5.72 -12.22 0.16
N PRO A 98 5.85 -11.43 -0.91
CA PRO A 98 4.69 -10.80 -1.53
C PRO A 98 3.93 -11.69 -2.51
N ILE A 99 4.48 -12.84 -2.87
CA ILE A 99 3.95 -13.69 -3.94
C ILE A 99 2.49 -14.09 -3.75
N PRO A 100 2.01 -14.46 -2.54
CA PRO A 100 0.62 -14.86 -2.37
C PRO A 100 -0.39 -13.73 -2.51
N PHE A 101 0.06 -12.47 -2.60
CA PHE A 101 -0.80 -11.29 -2.51
C PHE A 101 -0.85 -10.51 -3.81
N ALA A 102 -1.09 -11.22 -4.91
CA ALA A 102 -1.24 -10.58 -6.21
C ALA A 102 -2.47 -9.66 -6.22
N PRO A 103 -2.42 -8.54 -6.97
CA PRO A 103 -3.55 -7.62 -7.02
C PRO A 103 -4.79 -8.29 -7.62
N GLN A 104 -5.95 -7.90 -7.10
CA GLN A 104 -7.25 -8.41 -7.51
C GLN A 104 -8.01 -7.40 -8.37
N LYS A 105 -7.58 -6.15 -8.41
CA LYS A 105 -8.16 -5.09 -9.24
C LYS A 105 -7.16 -3.96 -9.44
N ALA A 106 -7.43 -3.12 -10.43
CA ALA A 106 -6.68 -1.89 -10.68
C ALA A 106 -7.60 -0.70 -10.54
N ILE A 107 -7.13 0.36 -9.87
CA ILE A 107 -7.91 1.58 -9.64
C ILE A 107 -7.13 2.82 -10.09
N TRP A 108 -7.87 3.92 -10.29
CA TRP A 108 -7.32 5.18 -10.74
C TRP A 108 -6.66 5.08 -12.11
N LEU A 109 -7.29 4.33 -13.03
CA LEU A 109 -6.76 4.15 -14.38
C LEU A 109 -6.78 5.43 -15.19
N GLU A 110 -7.57 6.44 -14.82
CA GLU A 110 -7.52 7.73 -15.51
C GLU A 110 -6.15 8.40 -15.37
N ASP A 111 -5.38 8.04 -14.34
CA ASP A 111 -4.04 8.56 -14.11
C ASP A 111 -2.94 7.62 -14.57
N LYS A 112 -3.31 6.45 -15.10
CA LYS A 112 -2.36 5.43 -15.52
C LYS A 112 -1.40 5.96 -16.59
N LEU A 113 -0.12 5.66 -16.45
CA LEU A 113 0.86 6.00 -17.48
C LEU A 113 0.60 5.16 -18.74
N PRO A 114 0.65 5.78 -19.93
CA PRO A 114 0.28 5.09 -21.18
C PRO A 114 1.11 3.84 -21.49
N TRP A 115 2.37 3.80 -21.02
CA TRP A 115 3.26 2.69 -21.31
C TRP A 115 3.16 1.55 -20.27
N VAL A 116 2.28 1.68 -19.27
CA VAL A 116 2.04 0.60 -18.30
C VAL A 116 0.99 -0.35 -18.89
N ILE A 117 1.32 -1.62 -18.94
CA ILE A 117 0.40 -2.67 -19.37
C ILE A 117 -0.27 -3.26 -18.15
N ILE A 118 -1.60 -3.28 -18.16
CA ILE A 118 -2.38 -3.85 -17.06
C ILE A 118 -2.90 -5.23 -17.45
N ASP A 119 -3.22 -6.04 -16.44
CA ASP A 119 -3.87 -7.33 -16.64
C ASP A 119 -5.36 -7.08 -16.90
N GLU A 120 -5.79 -7.25 -18.14
CA GLU A 120 -7.15 -6.96 -18.55
C GLU A 120 -8.18 -7.95 -17.97
N SER A 121 -7.73 -9.06 -17.42
CA SER A 121 -8.62 -10.02 -16.75
C SER A 121 -9.09 -9.54 -15.39
N LEU A 122 -8.44 -8.52 -14.82
CA LEU A 122 -8.81 -7.98 -13.52
C LEU A 122 -9.85 -6.86 -13.66
N PRO A 123 -10.78 -6.73 -12.69
CA PRO A 123 -11.62 -5.54 -12.60
C PRO A 123 -10.78 -4.27 -12.57
N ALA A 124 -11.21 -3.28 -13.36
CA ALA A 124 -10.47 -2.03 -13.51
C ALA A 124 -11.41 -0.85 -13.36
N PHE A 125 -10.96 0.21 -12.69
CA PHE A 125 -11.76 1.37 -12.38
C PHE A 125 -11.00 2.64 -12.72
N GLN A 126 -11.69 3.63 -13.30
CA GLN A 126 -11.06 4.91 -13.63
C GLN A 126 -10.66 5.67 -12.37
N GLU A 127 -11.43 5.53 -11.30
CA GLU A 127 -11.13 6.06 -9.97
C GLU A 127 -11.17 4.91 -8.97
N THR A 128 -11.91 5.04 -7.88
CA THR A 128 -12.15 3.96 -6.93
C THR A 128 -13.48 3.30 -7.21
N PRO A 129 -13.67 2.01 -6.83
CA PRO A 129 -14.97 1.37 -6.95
C PRO A 129 -16.01 2.09 -6.08
N LYS A 130 -17.13 2.50 -6.67
CA LYS A 130 -18.12 3.33 -5.98
C LYS A 130 -18.96 2.57 -4.97
N THR A 131 -19.05 1.25 -5.10
CA THR A 131 -19.94 0.44 -4.28
C THR A 131 -19.24 -0.36 -3.20
N SER A 132 -17.93 -0.37 -3.15
CA SER A 132 -17.18 -1.26 -2.27
C SER A 132 -16.78 -0.61 -0.95
N GLY A 133 -16.94 0.68 -0.79
CA GLY A 133 -16.47 1.39 0.39
C GLY A 133 -14.96 1.45 0.52
N THR A 134 -14.26 1.20 -0.54
CA THR A 134 -12.79 1.23 -0.54
C THR A 134 -12.25 2.62 -0.70
#